data_7ce61770d7d99b8e09030c6f2cb75d55
#
_entry.id   7ce61770d7d99b8e09030c6f2cb75d55
#
_cell.length_a   1.000
_cell.length_b   1.000
_cell.length_c   1.000
_cell.angle_alpha   90.00
_cell.angle_beta   90.00
_cell.angle_gamma   90.00
#
_symmetry.space_group_name_H-M   'P 1'
#
loop_
_entity.id
_entity.type
_entity.pdbx_description
1 polymer ?
#
loop_
_entity_poly.entity_id
_entity_poly.type
_entity_poly.pdbx_seq_one_letter_code
_entity_poly.pdbx_strand_id
1 'polypeptide(L)'
;LTPYNYLYVHRAEVTVDGKRQTLFVPRRCMHCDNPACATICPFSANHKNQNGAVVINPNQCFGGAKCRDVCPWEIPQRQSGVGIYLHVLPDFMGNGVMFKCDLCNDRLKEGKKPGCVEACPRKAMLIGPRKDIEAEAEERARRMKGYIYGQKEDGGTATLYVSPVSFE
;
A
#
# COMPACT_ATOMS: atom_id res chain seq x y z
N LEU A 1 -2.09 2.49 -10.46
CA LEU A 1 -2.13 1.08 -10.05
C LEU A 1 -3.11 0.31 -10.92
N THR A 2 -2.88 -0.97 -11.08
CA THR A 2 -3.75 -1.90 -11.79
C THR A 2 -3.89 -3.19 -10.98
N PRO A 3 -4.82 -4.11 -11.32
CA PRO A 3 -4.90 -5.42 -10.65
C PRO A 3 -3.63 -6.27 -10.77
N TYR A 4 -2.74 -5.94 -11.71
CA TYR A 4 -1.49 -6.66 -11.97
C TYR A 4 -0.26 -5.92 -11.44
N ASN A 5 -0.33 -4.60 -11.25
CA ASN A 5 0.77 -3.74 -10.78
C ASN A 5 0.41 -3.14 -9.44
N TYR A 6 0.87 -3.79 -8.35
CA TYR A 6 0.58 -3.39 -6.96
C TYR A 6 1.47 -2.26 -6.44
N LEU A 7 2.49 -1.91 -7.19
CA LEU A 7 3.39 -0.79 -6.94
C LEU A 7 3.73 -0.13 -8.27
N TYR A 8 3.71 1.19 -8.33
CA TYR A 8 4.36 1.95 -9.39
C TYR A 8 5.11 3.14 -8.81
N VAL A 9 6.14 3.58 -9.50
CA VAL A 9 6.92 4.73 -9.08
C VAL A 9 6.40 5.97 -9.78
N HIS A 10 5.82 6.88 -9.00
CA HIS A 10 5.40 8.20 -9.49
C HIS A 10 6.61 9.12 -9.55
N ARG A 11 6.81 9.79 -10.69
CA ARG A 11 7.82 10.83 -10.86
C ARG A 11 7.17 12.19 -10.64
N ALA A 12 7.68 12.98 -9.70
CA ALA A 12 7.25 14.33 -9.44
C ALA A 12 8.45 15.29 -9.55
N GLU A 13 8.23 16.47 -10.12
CA GLU A 13 9.21 17.53 -10.10
C GLU A 13 8.82 18.55 -9.04
N VAL A 14 9.75 18.83 -8.14
CA VAL A 14 9.56 19.73 -7.00
C VAL A 14 10.68 20.75 -6.94
N THR A 15 10.44 21.88 -6.29
CA THR A 15 11.47 22.88 -6.03
C THR A 15 11.81 22.86 -4.53
N VAL A 16 13.06 22.59 -4.21
CA VAL A 16 13.59 22.60 -2.85
C VAL A 16 14.71 23.63 -2.79
N ASP A 17 14.61 24.60 -1.89
CA ASP A 17 15.59 25.68 -1.73
C ASP A 17 15.94 26.38 -3.08
N GLY A 18 14.93 26.64 -3.90
CA GLY A 18 15.08 27.28 -5.22
C GLY A 18 15.67 26.38 -6.32
N LYS A 19 15.98 25.11 -6.04
CA LYS A 19 16.51 24.14 -7.00
C LYS A 19 15.45 23.12 -7.39
N ARG A 20 15.30 22.89 -8.70
CA ARG A 20 14.44 21.79 -9.20
C ARG A 20 15.06 20.44 -8.86
N GLN A 21 14.23 19.57 -8.29
CA GLN A 21 14.58 18.18 -7.97
C GLN A 21 13.50 17.25 -8.50
N THR A 22 13.90 16.06 -8.92
CA THR A 22 12.96 15.00 -9.30
C THR A 22 12.84 14.01 -8.14
N LEU A 23 11.61 13.82 -7.68
CA LEU A 23 11.27 12.80 -6.68
C LEU A 23 10.69 11.58 -7.37
N PHE A 24 11.02 10.41 -6.83
CA PHE A 24 10.46 9.13 -7.22
C PHE A 24 9.73 8.52 -6.04
N VAL A 25 8.39 8.55 -6.09
CA VAL A 25 7.54 8.09 -4.99
C VAL A 25 6.94 6.73 -5.34
N PRO A 26 7.32 5.64 -4.64
CA PRO A 26 6.77 4.31 -4.87
C PRO A 26 5.35 4.24 -4.29
N ARG A 27 4.33 4.40 -5.13
CA ARG A 27 2.92 4.36 -4.72
C ARG A 27 2.45 2.91 -4.60
N ARG A 28 1.99 2.53 -3.41
CA ARG A 28 1.47 1.21 -3.06
C ARG A 28 0.51 1.28 -1.86
N CYS A 29 -0.01 0.14 -1.40
CA CYS A 29 -0.82 0.13 -0.18
C CYS A 29 -0.03 0.65 1.03
N MET A 30 -0.68 1.50 1.82
CA MET A 30 -0.11 2.09 3.04
C MET A 30 -0.19 1.14 4.25
N HIS A 31 -1.00 0.07 4.17
CA HIS A 31 -1.23 -0.87 5.28
C HIS A 31 -1.61 -0.15 6.57
N CYS A 32 -2.74 0.59 6.52
CA CYS A 32 -3.24 1.44 7.61
C CYS A 32 -3.33 0.70 8.95
N ASP A 33 -3.16 1.43 10.03
CA ASP A 33 -3.30 0.88 11.38
C ASP A 33 -4.76 0.50 11.65
N ASN A 34 -5.70 1.33 11.21
CA ASN A 34 -7.15 1.08 11.23
C ASN A 34 -7.70 1.06 9.80
N PRO A 35 -7.55 -0.06 9.05
CA PRO A 35 -7.84 -0.09 7.63
C PRO A 35 -9.36 -0.05 7.36
N ALA A 36 -9.89 1.12 6.98
CA ALA A 36 -11.30 1.30 6.60
C ALA A 36 -11.72 0.31 5.50
N CYS A 37 -10.81 -0.01 4.58
CA CYS A 37 -11.05 -0.98 3.52
C CYS A 37 -11.27 -2.41 4.02
N ALA A 38 -10.73 -2.78 5.18
CA ALA A 38 -11.00 -4.07 5.82
C ALA A 38 -12.33 -4.02 6.59
N THR A 39 -12.58 -2.92 7.31
CA THR A 39 -13.80 -2.73 8.09
C THR A 39 -15.06 -2.74 7.22
N ILE A 40 -15.01 -2.11 6.03
CA ILE A 40 -16.16 -2.06 5.13
C ILE A 40 -16.43 -3.37 4.38
N CYS A 41 -15.52 -4.33 4.43
CA CYS A 41 -15.64 -5.57 3.65
C CYS A 41 -16.66 -6.53 4.28
N PRO A 42 -17.85 -6.76 3.68
CA PRO A 42 -18.92 -7.55 4.32
C PRO A 42 -18.58 -9.02 4.45
N PHE A 43 -17.65 -9.53 3.64
CA PHE A 43 -17.22 -10.93 3.67
C PHE A 43 -15.87 -11.13 4.34
N SER A 44 -15.32 -10.09 4.99
CA SER A 44 -13.98 -10.12 5.58
C SER A 44 -12.87 -10.60 4.62
N ALA A 45 -13.15 -10.51 3.31
CA ALA A 45 -12.16 -10.84 2.28
C ALA A 45 -10.94 -9.93 2.39
N ASN A 46 -11.13 -8.66 2.75
CA ASN A 46 -10.06 -7.72 3.06
C ASN A 46 -9.90 -7.65 4.58
N HIS A 47 -8.73 -7.97 5.09
CA HIS A 47 -8.46 -8.02 6.53
C HIS A 47 -7.00 -7.65 6.84
N LYS A 48 -6.73 -7.32 8.11
CA LYS A 48 -5.39 -7.05 8.62
C LYS A 48 -4.86 -8.28 9.36
N ASN A 49 -3.66 -8.70 8.97
CA ASN A 49 -2.93 -9.79 9.63
C ASN A 49 -2.18 -9.31 10.87
N GLN A 50 -1.77 -10.24 11.72
CA GLN A 50 -1.00 -9.94 12.94
C GLN A 50 0.35 -9.26 12.66
N ASN A 51 0.95 -9.53 11.49
CA ASN A 51 2.18 -8.87 11.04
C ASN A 51 1.96 -7.46 10.46
N GLY A 52 0.74 -6.91 10.58
CA GLY A 52 0.39 -5.58 10.08
C GLY A 52 0.02 -5.51 8.60
N ALA A 53 0.20 -6.57 7.83
CA ALA A 53 -0.18 -6.58 6.43
C ALA A 53 -1.72 -6.57 6.29
N VAL A 54 -2.24 -5.64 5.51
CA VAL A 54 -3.64 -5.65 5.08
C VAL A 54 -3.71 -6.41 3.77
N VAL A 55 -4.47 -7.50 3.73
CA VAL A 55 -4.50 -8.45 2.60
C VAL A 55 -5.92 -8.67 2.11
N ILE A 56 -6.06 -9.08 0.85
CA ILE A 56 -7.35 -9.49 0.27
C ILE A 56 -7.26 -10.97 -0.08
N ASN A 57 -8.21 -11.75 0.45
CA ASN A 57 -8.38 -13.15 0.05
C ASN A 57 -9.21 -13.20 -1.25
N PRO A 58 -8.61 -13.59 -2.38
CA PRO A 58 -9.30 -13.62 -3.66
C PRO A 58 -10.47 -14.62 -3.71
N ASN A 59 -10.42 -15.69 -2.89
CA ASN A 59 -11.45 -16.71 -2.84
C ASN A 59 -12.71 -16.28 -2.06
N GLN A 60 -12.65 -15.14 -1.36
CA GLN A 60 -13.78 -14.55 -0.63
C GLN A 60 -14.24 -13.25 -1.24
N CYS A 61 -13.44 -12.65 -2.13
CA CYS A 61 -13.72 -11.35 -2.70
C CYS A 61 -14.70 -11.47 -3.87
N PHE A 62 -15.78 -10.71 -3.83
CA PHE A 62 -16.77 -10.63 -4.94
C PHE A 62 -16.61 -9.38 -5.82
N GLY A 63 -15.58 -8.57 -5.61
CA GLY A 63 -15.24 -7.44 -6.47
C GLY A 63 -16.12 -6.19 -6.32
N GLY A 64 -16.84 -6.03 -5.22
CA GLY A 64 -17.76 -4.89 -4.99
C GLY A 64 -17.11 -3.51 -4.93
N ALA A 65 -15.78 -3.43 -4.89
CA ALA A 65 -14.94 -2.23 -4.93
C ALA A 65 -15.11 -1.21 -3.78
N LYS A 66 -15.98 -1.46 -2.79
CA LYS A 66 -16.13 -0.56 -1.63
C LYS A 66 -14.82 -0.26 -0.90
N CYS A 67 -13.91 -1.23 -0.87
CA CYS A 67 -12.58 -1.06 -0.30
C CYS A 67 -11.73 -0.02 -1.06
N ARG A 68 -11.98 0.22 -2.36
CA ARG A 68 -11.35 1.30 -3.13
C ARG A 68 -11.99 2.63 -2.79
N ASP A 69 -13.33 2.68 -2.72
CA ASP A 69 -14.09 3.92 -2.52
C ASP A 69 -13.77 4.57 -1.15
N VAL A 70 -13.48 3.75 -0.12
CA VAL A 70 -13.09 4.24 1.21
C VAL A 70 -11.59 4.42 1.41
N CYS A 71 -10.77 4.08 0.42
CA CYS A 71 -9.32 4.22 0.51
C CYS A 71 -8.90 5.64 0.12
N PRO A 72 -8.29 6.44 1.01
CA PRO A 72 -7.86 7.81 0.68
C PRO A 72 -6.89 7.89 -0.50
N TRP A 73 -6.20 6.79 -0.78
CA TRP A 73 -5.22 6.69 -1.88
C TRP A 73 -5.74 5.88 -3.07
N GLU A 74 -7.01 5.42 -3.08
CA GLU A 74 -7.64 4.63 -4.15
C GLU A 74 -6.82 3.40 -4.58
N ILE A 75 -6.17 2.72 -3.62
CA ILE A 75 -5.19 1.68 -3.90
C ILE A 75 -5.81 0.38 -4.45
N PRO A 76 -6.89 -0.20 -3.86
CA PRO A 76 -7.44 -1.45 -4.36
C PRO A 76 -7.97 -1.31 -5.79
N GLN A 77 -7.58 -2.22 -6.68
CA GLN A 77 -8.01 -2.22 -8.08
C GLN A 77 -8.77 -3.51 -8.40
N ARG A 78 -9.82 -3.40 -9.22
CA ARG A 78 -10.66 -4.55 -9.61
C ARG A 78 -10.11 -5.19 -10.86
N GLN A 79 -9.99 -6.51 -10.85
CA GLN A 79 -9.90 -7.34 -12.03
C GLN A 79 -11.28 -7.93 -12.29
N SER A 80 -11.90 -7.53 -13.38
CA SER A 80 -13.18 -8.08 -13.83
C SER A 80 -12.97 -9.43 -14.50
N GLY A 81 -14.02 -10.25 -14.55
CA GLY A 81 -14.00 -11.52 -15.25
C GLY A 81 -13.23 -12.63 -14.52
N VAL A 82 -12.95 -12.47 -13.22
CA VAL A 82 -12.29 -13.48 -12.38
C VAL A 82 -12.99 -13.60 -11.03
N GLY A 83 -12.78 -14.72 -10.36
CA GLY A 83 -13.24 -14.96 -9.00
C GLY A 83 -14.37 -15.99 -8.92
N ILE A 84 -14.59 -16.49 -7.71
CA ILE A 84 -15.53 -17.59 -7.44
C ILE A 84 -16.98 -17.23 -7.76
N TYR A 85 -17.35 -15.97 -7.62
CA TYR A 85 -18.74 -15.50 -7.84
C TYR A 85 -19.14 -15.40 -9.31
N LEU A 86 -18.23 -15.48 -10.26
CA LEU A 86 -18.53 -15.57 -11.69
C LEU A 86 -19.43 -16.76 -12.04
N HIS A 87 -19.24 -17.88 -11.35
CA HIS A 87 -20.02 -19.10 -11.60
C HIS A 87 -21.42 -19.05 -10.97
N VAL A 88 -21.63 -18.17 -9.98
CA VAL A 88 -22.88 -18.05 -9.24
C VAL A 88 -23.74 -16.90 -9.73
N LEU A 89 -23.13 -15.78 -10.06
CA LEU A 89 -23.80 -14.52 -10.43
C LEU A 89 -23.02 -13.81 -11.55
N PRO A 90 -22.99 -14.35 -12.79
CA PRO A 90 -22.12 -13.84 -13.85
C PRO A 90 -22.44 -12.39 -14.26
N ASP A 91 -23.68 -11.95 -14.10
CA ASP A 91 -24.15 -10.63 -14.56
C ASP A 91 -24.36 -9.62 -13.41
N PHE A 92 -24.02 -10.01 -12.17
CA PHE A 92 -24.31 -9.18 -11.01
C PHE A 92 -23.12 -8.35 -10.52
N MET A 93 -23.46 -7.15 -10.11
CA MET A 93 -22.68 -6.12 -9.43
C MET A 93 -21.25 -6.48 -9.01
N GLY A 94 -20.29 -5.94 -9.74
CA GLY A 94 -18.91 -5.97 -9.32
C GLY A 94 -18.09 -7.19 -9.72
N ASN A 95 -18.70 -8.16 -10.36
CA ASN A 95 -18.10 -9.32 -11.03
C ASN A 95 -16.55 -9.21 -11.17
N GLY A 96 -15.82 -9.81 -10.24
CA GLY A 96 -14.35 -9.75 -10.22
C GLY A 96 -13.77 -9.92 -8.83
N VAL A 97 -12.49 -9.63 -8.74
CA VAL A 97 -11.71 -9.66 -7.50
C VAL A 97 -10.93 -8.36 -7.34
N MET A 98 -10.87 -7.86 -6.13
CA MET A 98 -10.03 -6.70 -5.80
C MET A 98 -8.61 -7.16 -5.48
N PHE A 99 -7.64 -6.45 -6.03
CA PHE A 99 -6.22 -6.68 -5.81
C PHE A 99 -5.51 -5.42 -5.34
N LYS A 100 -4.47 -5.59 -4.54
CA LYS A 100 -3.56 -4.54 -4.08
C LYS A 100 -2.27 -5.16 -3.54
N CYS A 101 -1.30 -4.33 -3.21
CA CYS A 101 -0.12 -4.76 -2.45
C CYS A 101 -0.57 -5.44 -1.15
N ASP A 102 -0.07 -6.64 -0.90
CA ASP A 102 -0.29 -7.48 0.28
C ASP A 102 0.93 -7.50 1.22
N LEU A 103 1.89 -6.60 1.01
CA LEU A 103 3.21 -6.56 1.66
C LEU A 103 4.06 -7.82 1.39
N CYS A 104 3.79 -8.53 0.29
CA CYS A 104 4.35 -9.85 0.01
C CYS A 104 4.21 -10.81 1.20
N ASN A 105 2.98 -10.90 1.75
CA ASN A 105 2.68 -11.56 3.00
C ASN A 105 3.21 -13.01 3.08
N ASP A 106 3.16 -13.76 1.97
CA ASP A 106 3.67 -15.13 1.95
C ASP A 106 5.21 -15.17 2.05
N ARG A 107 5.91 -14.25 1.40
CA ARG A 107 7.37 -14.10 1.56
C ARG A 107 7.74 -13.75 3.00
N LEU A 108 6.97 -12.87 3.64
CA LEU A 108 7.21 -12.50 5.05
C LEU A 108 7.01 -13.68 5.99
N LYS A 109 6.02 -14.55 5.76
CA LYS A 109 5.83 -15.79 6.53
C LYS A 109 7.04 -16.75 6.40
N GLU A 110 7.72 -16.73 5.26
CA GLU A 110 8.95 -17.49 5.01
C GLU A 110 10.23 -16.77 5.50
N GLY A 111 10.11 -15.64 6.19
CA GLY A 111 11.25 -14.84 6.64
C GLY A 111 11.97 -14.08 5.53
N LYS A 112 11.40 -14.02 4.33
CA LYS A 112 11.98 -13.32 3.17
C LYS A 112 11.52 -11.87 3.12
N LYS A 113 12.34 -11.01 2.54
CA LYS A 113 11.96 -9.60 2.31
C LYS A 113 10.92 -9.49 1.18
N PRO A 114 10.05 -8.46 1.20
CA PRO A 114 9.19 -8.13 0.07
C PRO A 114 10.00 -7.91 -1.22
N GLY A 115 9.45 -8.34 -2.35
CA GLY A 115 10.16 -8.27 -3.64
C GLY A 115 10.60 -6.86 -4.02
N CYS A 116 9.80 -5.84 -3.73
CA CYS A 116 10.15 -4.45 -4.00
C CYS A 116 11.33 -3.93 -3.16
N VAL A 117 11.49 -4.43 -1.93
CA VAL A 117 12.61 -4.09 -1.06
C VAL A 117 13.89 -4.76 -1.55
N GLU A 118 13.79 -6.03 -1.93
CA GLU A 118 14.91 -6.82 -2.43
C GLU A 118 15.41 -6.30 -3.79
N ALA A 119 14.48 -5.97 -4.68
CA ALA A 119 14.81 -5.48 -6.02
C ALA A 119 15.31 -4.03 -6.07
N CYS A 120 15.24 -3.27 -4.97
CA CYS A 120 15.60 -1.85 -4.97
C CYS A 120 17.14 -1.67 -4.94
N PRO A 121 17.78 -1.26 -6.05
CA PRO A 121 19.24 -1.15 -6.12
C PRO A 121 19.80 -0.03 -5.23
N ARG A 122 18.98 1.00 -4.96
CA ARG A 122 19.33 2.13 -4.11
C ARG A 122 19.04 1.91 -2.64
N LYS A 123 18.46 0.74 -2.26
CA LYS A 123 18.00 0.45 -0.91
C LYS A 123 17.11 1.57 -0.32
N ALA A 124 16.33 2.21 -1.20
CA ALA A 124 15.43 3.28 -0.81
C ALA A 124 14.23 2.76 0.00
N MET A 125 13.83 1.50 -0.26
CA MET A 125 12.76 0.83 0.47
C MET A 125 13.34 -0.08 1.53
N LEU A 126 12.82 0.03 2.76
CA LEU A 126 13.20 -0.79 3.90
C LEU A 126 11.99 -1.52 4.44
N ILE A 127 12.23 -2.58 5.19
CA ILE A 127 11.25 -3.29 6.00
C ILE A 127 11.91 -3.76 7.29
N GLY A 128 11.16 -3.71 8.38
CA GLY A 128 11.63 -4.13 9.70
C GLY A 128 10.58 -3.90 10.78
N PRO A 129 10.90 -4.16 12.04
CA PRO A 129 10.08 -3.80 13.17
C PRO A 129 9.71 -2.31 13.15
N ARG A 130 8.48 -1.98 13.56
CA ARG A 130 7.95 -0.62 13.47
C ARG A 130 8.86 0.41 14.12
N LYS A 131 9.34 0.15 15.33
CA LYS A 131 10.23 1.05 16.06
C LYS A 131 11.53 1.37 15.31
N ASP A 132 12.11 0.36 14.67
CA ASP A 132 13.36 0.52 13.93
C ASP A 132 13.14 1.34 12.67
N ILE A 133 12.01 1.11 11.98
CA ILE A 133 11.64 1.86 10.77
C ILE A 133 11.27 3.30 11.08
N GLU A 134 10.58 3.55 12.19
CA GLU A 134 10.27 4.90 12.65
C GLU A 134 11.55 5.68 12.99
N ALA A 135 12.48 5.07 13.75
CA ALA A 135 13.76 5.67 14.07
C ALA A 135 14.60 5.99 12.80
N GLU A 136 14.64 5.07 11.84
CA GLU A 136 15.32 5.29 10.56
C GLU A 136 14.65 6.40 9.74
N ALA A 137 13.31 6.48 9.75
CA ALA A 137 12.58 7.53 9.06
C ALA A 137 12.87 8.91 9.67
N GLU A 138 12.90 9.02 11.00
CA GLU A 138 13.25 10.25 11.70
C GLU A 138 14.69 10.68 11.42
N GLU A 139 15.63 9.74 11.41
CA GLU A 139 17.02 10.03 11.08
C GLU A 139 17.18 10.53 9.64
N ARG A 140 16.50 9.88 8.69
CA ARG A 140 16.50 10.34 7.29
C ARG A 140 15.87 11.71 7.13
N ALA A 141 14.73 11.95 7.79
CA ALA A 141 14.05 13.25 7.75
C ALA A 141 14.94 14.36 8.32
N ARG A 142 15.63 14.11 9.45
CA ARG A 142 16.61 15.07 10.01
C ARG A 142 17.74 15.38 9.03
N ARG A 143 18.35 14.36 8.43
CA ARG A 143 19.47 14.55 7.48
C ARG A 143 19.09 15.38 6.25
N MET A 144 17.88 15.18 5.73
CA MET A 144 17.41 15.92 4.55
C MET A 144 16.58 17.18 4.88
N LYS A 145 16.38 17.50 6.16
CA LYS A 145 15.48 18.55 6.65
C LYS A 145 14.06 18.41 6.05
N GLY A 146 13.60 17.18 5.96
CA GLY A 146 12.38 16.81 5.26
C GLY A 146 11.25 16.38 6.19
N TYR A 147 10.28 15.74 5.62
CA TYR A 147 9.01 15.37 6.21
C TYR A 147 8.84 13.86 6.23
N ILE A 148 8.07 13.35 7.20
CA ILE A 148 7.62 11.96 7.26
C ILE A 148 6.13 11.95 7.00
N TYR A 149 5.69 11.16 6.02
CA TYR A 149 4.29 10.94 5.69
C TYR A 149 3.91 9.49 5.99
N GLY A 150 2.71 9.27 6.51
CA GLY A 150 2.18 7.95 6.87
C GLY A 150 2.13 7.67 8.38
N GLN A 151 2.73 8.53 9.21
CA GLN A 151 2.66 8.37 10.67
C GLN A 151 1.30 8.74 11.26
N LYS A 152 0.67 9.81 10.74
CA LYS A 152 -0.57 10.39 11.27
C LYS A 152 -1.73 10.28 10.29
N GLU A 153 -1.43 10.23 9.01
CA GLU A 153 -2.40 10.16 7.94
C GLU A 153 -3.30 8.94 8.09
N ASP A 154 -4.61 9.14 7.98
CA ASP A 154 -5.64 8.10 8.14
C ASP A 154 -5.52 7.30 9.46
N GLY A 155 -5.09 7.98 10.55
CA GLY A 155 -4.91 7.36 11.86
C GLY A 155 -3.63 6.52 12.01
N GLY A 156 -2.68 6.66 11.08
CA GLY A 156 -1.40 5.95 11.05
C GLY A 156 -1.37 4.79 10.07
N THR A 157 -0.18 4.52 9.56
CA THR A 157 0.06 3.46 8.59
C THR A 157 1.35 2.68 8.85
N ALA A 158 1.46 1.47 8.30
CA ALA A 158 2.70 0.69 8.35
C ALA A 158 3.66 1.02 7.18
N THR A 159 3.34 2.00 6.33
CA THR A 159 4.22 2.48 5.27
C THR A 159 4.53 3.95 5.52
N LEU A 160 5.81 4.26 5.70
CA LEU A 160 6.29 5.62 5.90
C LEU A 160 7.04 6.08 4.65
N TYR A 161 6.81 7.33 4.26
CA TYR A 161 7.60 8.02 3.24
C TYR A 161 8.40 9.14 3.87
N VAL A 162 9.67 9.25 3.48
CA VAL A 162 10.53 10.38 3.87
C VAL A 162 10.81 11.19 2.63
N SER A 163 10.50 12.48 2.66
CA SER A 163 10.56 13.37 1.51
C SER A 163 11.16 14.72 1.91
N PRO A 164 11.92 15.39 1.03
CA PRO A 164 12.40 16.76 1.26
C PRO A 164 11.29 17.83 1.19
N VAL A 165 10.09 17.46 0.69
CA VAL A 165 8.92 18.34 0.62
C VAL A 165 7.72 17.66 1.28
N SER A 166 6.76 18.46 1.79
CA SER A 166 5.47 17.93 2.25
C SER A 166 4.69 17.31 1.08
N PHE A 167 3.86 16.34 1.38
CA PHE A 167 2.89 15.76 0.44
C PHE A 167 1.51 16.45 0.52
N GLU A 168 1.38 17.49 1.35
CA GLU A 168 0.20 18.35 1.47
C GLU A 168 0.21 19.49 0.44
#